data_4065002156f257662fbfb6bdab79d212
#
_entry.id   4065002156f257662fbfb6bdab79d212
#
_cell.length_a   1.000
_cell.length_b   1.000
_cell.length_c   1.000
_cell.angle_alpha   90.00
_cell.angle_beta   90.00
_cell.angle_gamma   90.00
#
_symmetry.space_group_name_H-M   'P 1'
#
loop_
_entity.id
_entity.type
_entity.pdbx_description
1 polymer ?
#
loop_
_entity_poly.entity_id
_entity_poly.type
_entity_poly.pdbx_seq_one_letter_code
_entity_poly.pdbx_strand_id
1 'polypeptide(L)'
;MQLVDELSMIYTTCLMFWATFSHNRPHPIPVVLALCTASLALFITGYYHYLQDPSFHQNAYAILTALVLLRSMYVMELNIRPYFRKRHEDHLKVEDSGSYNIRERKEQQRIDVRDAIIVRRMWVMIAVGLSIFLGGFGIWTLDNMYCSKLRGWRHEIGLPWGVLLEGHGWWHLMTGYGAYLYIVSATRSILLSAGDLSR
;
A
#
# COMPACT_ATOMS: atom_id res chain seq x y z
N MET A 1 -5.06 -24.80 -10.24
CA MET A 1 -4.94 -24.04 -8.97
C MET A 1 -4.22 -22.70 -9.16
N GLN A 2 -3.16 -22.65 -9.94
CA GLN A 2 -2.37 -21.43 -10.20
C GLN A 2 -3.21 -20.26 -10.76
N LEU A 3 -4.15 -20.56 -11.67
CA LEU A 3 -5.01 -19.55 -12.32
C LEU A 3 -5.91 -18.79 -11.31
N VAL A 4 -6.51 -19.48 -10.34
CA VAL A 4 -7.38 -18.85 -9.32
C VAL A 4 -6.57 -17.94 -8.42
N ASP A 5 -5.36 -18.35 -8.08
CA ASP A 5 -4.44 -17.62 -7.24
C ASP A 5 -3.99 -16.30 -7.90
N GLU A 6 -3.52 -16.38 -9.14
CA GLU A 6 -3.08 -15.21 -9.90
C GLU A 6 -4.22 -14.21 -10.18
N LEU A 7 -5.43 -14.70 -10.51
CA LEU A 7 -6.59 -13.83 -10.74
C LEU A 7 -7.06 -13.14 -9.45
N SER A 8 -6.97 -13.79 -8.29
CA SER A 8 -7.34 -13.19 -7.01
C SER A 8 -6.49 -11.96 -6.69
N MET A 9 -5.20 -11.98 -7.03
CA MET A 9 -4.30 -10.84 -6.88
C MET A 9 -4.72 -9.65 -7.75
N ILE A 10 -5.10 -9.90 -9.03
CA ILE A 10 -5.58 -8.85 -9.94
C ILE A 10 -6.86 -8.22 -9.41
N TYR A 11 -7.84 -9.03 -8.98
CA TYR A 11 -9.11 -8.50 -8.48
C TYR A 11 -8.91 -7.64 -7.22
N THR A 12 -8.08 -8.11 -6.29
CA THR A 12 -7.73 -7.35 -5.09
C THR A 12 -7.06 -6.02 -5.46
N THR A 13 -6.13 -6.03 -6.40
CA THR A 13 -5.43 -4.82 -6.85
C THR A 13 -6.37 -3.86 -7.59
N CYS A 14 -7.30 -4.36 -8.40
CA CYS A 14 -8.34 -3.54 -9.03
C CYS A 14 -9.26 -2.88 -7.99
N LEU A 15 -9.66 -3.59 -6.93
CA LEU A 15 -10.43 -3.01 -5.82
C LEU A 15 -9.63 -1.94 -5.06
N MET A 16 -8.37 -2.19 -4.79
CA MET A 16 -7.48 -1.21 -4.14
C MET A 16 -7.28 0.03 -5.04
N PHE A 17 -7.14 -0.16 -6.34
CA PHE A 17 -7.05 0.92 -7.33
C PHE A 17 -8.33 1.76 -7.30
N TRP A 18 -9.48 1.14 -7.44
CA TRP A 18 -10.77 1.84 -7.34
C TRP A 18 -10.91 2.60 -6.03
N ALA A 19 -10.66 1.99 -4.88
CA ALA A 19 -10.76 2.63 -3.57
C ALA A 19 -9.83 3.85 -3.44
N THR A 20 -8.57 3.72 -3.91
CA THR A 20 -7.56 4.76 -3.80
C THR A 20 -7.83 5.97 -4.70
N PHE A 21 -8.36 5.73 -5.90
CA PHE A 21 -8.65 6.79 -6.88
C PHE A 21 -10.05 7.39 -6.73
N SER A 22 -10.99 6.69 -6.09
CA SER A 22 -12.35 7.16 -5.80
C SER A 22 -12.41 8.07 -4.56
N HIS A 23 -11.40 8.00 -3.70
CA HIS A 23 -11.38 8.75 -2.45
C HIS A 23 -11.54 10.25 -2.68
N ASN A 24 -12.50 10.86 -1.98
CA ASN A 24 -12.81 12.30 -2.02
C ASN A 24 -13.17 12.84 -3.43
N ARG A 25 -13.86 12.03 -4.26
CA ARG A 25 -14.34 12.42 -5.58
C ARG A 25 -15.86 12.52 -5.64
N PRO A 26 -16.44 13.42 -6.48
CA PRO A 26 -17.88 13.53 -6.64
C PRO A 26 -18.48 12.25 -7.24
N HIS A 27 -19.71 11.95 -6.88
CA HIS A 27 -20.44 10.71 -7.15
C HIS A 27 -20.28 10.08 -8.55
N PRO A 28 -20.28 10.82 -9.69
CA PRO A 28 -20.16 10.16 -10.99
C PRO A 28 -18.79 9.53 -11.23
N ILE A 29 -17.70 10.08 -10.66
CA ILE A 29 -16.33 9.61 -10.91
C ILE A 29 -16.09 8.20 -10.30
N PRO A 30 -16.46 7.92 -9.04
CA PRO A 30 -16.32 6.57 -8.48
C PRO A 30 -17.05 5.49 -9.26
N VAL A 31 -18.24 5.80 -9.81
CA VAL A 31 -19.03 4.84 -10.59
C VAL A 31 -18.35 4.54 -11.93
N VAL A 32 -17.93 5.57 -12.66
CA VAL A 32 -17.20 5.38 -13.93
C VAL A 32 -15.91 4.60 -13.68
N LEU A 33 -15.18 4.94 -12.62
CA LEU A 33 -13.94 4.26 -12.27
C LEU A 33 -14.19 2.78 -11.91
N ALA A 34 -15.28 2.47 -11.20
CA ALA A 34 -15.67 1.09 -10.89
C ALA A 34 -15.95 0.29 -12.16
N LEU A 35 -16.69 0.87 -13.11
CA LEU A 35 -16.96 0.23 -14.40
C LEU A 35 -15.67 0.02 -15.21
N CYS A 36 -14.79 1.01 -15.27
CA CYS A 36 -13.50 0.88 -15.94
C CYS A 36 -12.60 -0.20 -15.32
N THR A 37 -12.50 -0.23 -13.99
CA THR A 37 -11.68 -1.25 -13.31
C THR A 37 -12.28 -2.65 -13.41
N ALA A 38 -13.62 -2.78 -13.36
CA ALA A 38 -14.30 -4.05 -13.60
C ALA A 38 -14.09 -4.55 -15.03
N SER A 39 -14.21 -3.67 -16.03
CA SER A 39 -13.96 -4.00 -17.43
C SER A 39 -12.49 -4.41 -17.66
N LEU A 40 -11.55 -3.72 -17.01
CA LEU A 40 -10.13 -4.07 -17.06
C LEU A 40 -9.86 -5.45 -16.44
N ALA A 41 -10.45 -5.74 -15.29
CA ALA A 41 -10.33 -7.04 -14.62
C ALA A 41 -10.88 -8.17 -15.49
N LEU A 42 -12.04 -7.98 -16.11
CA LEU A 42 -12.65 -8.93 -17.05
C LEU A 42 -11.78 -9.12 -18.31
N PHE A 43 -11.23 -8.03 -18.84
CA PHE A 43 -10.34 -8.09 -20.00
C PHE A 43 -9.06 -8.87 -19.68
N ILE A 44 -8.40 -8.61 -18.56
CA ILE A 44 -7.19 -9.34 -18.12
C ILE A 44 -7.53 -10.82 -17.93
N THR A 45 -8.67 -11.13 -17.32
CA THR A 45 -9.12 -12.51 -17.11
C THR A 45 -9.36 -13.25 -18.44
N GLY A 46 -10.07 -12.62 -19.38
CA GLY A 46 -10.35 -13.19 -20.68
C GLY A 46 -9.09 -13.38 -21.51
N TYR A 47 -8.20 -12.40 -21.51
CA TYR A 47 -6.92 -12.45 -22.20
C TYR A 47 -6.04 -13.59 -21.66
N TYR A 48 -5.93 -13.70 -20.33
CA TYR A 48 -5.18 -14.77 -19.67
C TYR A 48 -5.77 -16.16 -19.98
N HIS A 49 -7.10 -16.27 -19.97
CA HIS A 49 -7.77 -17.54 -20.29
C HIS A 49 -7.53 -17.99 -21.75
N TYR A 50 -7.48 -17.02 -22.67
CA TYR A 50 -7.33 -17.30 -24.11
C TYR A 50 -5.87 -17.57 -24.51
N LEU A 51 -4.92 -16.73 -24.09
CA LEU A 51 -3.51 -16.84 -24.49
C LEU A 51 -2.64 -17.64 -23.51
N GLN A 52 -3.07 -17.79 -22.25
CA GLN A 52 -2.31 -18.46 -21.18
C GLN A 52 -0.88 -17.92 -21.01
N ASP A 53 -0.67 -16.63 -21.32
CA ASP A 53 0.62 -15.97 -21.16
C ASP A 53 0.74 -15.34 -19.75
N PRO A 54 1.59 -15.91 -18.87
CA PRO A 54 1.78 -15.38 -17.52
C PRO A 54 2.45 -14.02 -17.52
N SER A 55 3.24 -13.68 -18.55
CA SER A 55 4.01 -12.42 -18.60
C SER A 55 3.09 -11.20 -18.66
N PHE A 56 2.02 -11.28 -19.45
CA PHE A 56 1.03 -10.20 -19.56
C PHE A 56 0.35 -9.91 -18.20
N HIS A 57 -0.11 -10.98 -17.55
CA HIS A 57 -0.77 -10.90 -16.25
C HIS A 57 0.16 -10.31 -15.18
N GLN A 58 1.40 -10.76 -15.11
CA GLN A 58 2.41 -10.26 -14.15
C GLN A 58 2.72 -8.78 -14.37
N ASN A 59 2.88 -8.35 -15.61
CA ASN A 59 3.11 -6.94 -15.94
C ASN A 59 1.90 -6.06 -15.60
N ALA A 60 0.68 -6.52 -15.88
CA ALA A 60 -0.55 -5.81 -15.52
C ALA A 60 -0.66 -5.63 -14.00
N TYR A 61 -0.39 -6.70 -13.23
CA TYR A 61 -0.36 -6.66 -11.77
C TYR A 61 0.69 -5.67 -11.24
N ALA A 62 1.92 -5.72 -11.77
CA ALA A 62 2.99 -4.84 -11.37
C ALA A 62 2.67 -3.36 -11.62
N ILE A 63 2.12 -3.04 -12.80
CA ILE A 63 1.71 -1.67 -13.17
C ILE A 63 0.59 -1.17 -12.25
N LEU A 64 -0.48 -1.96 -12.07
CA LEU A 64 -1.60 -1.58 -11.21
C LEU A 64 -1.14 -1.36 -9.77
N THR A 65 -0.32 -2.25 -9.23
CA THR A 65 0.24 -2.13 -7.87
C THR A 65 1.10 -0.88 -7.74
N ALA A 66 1.97 -0.60 -8.70
CA ALA A 66 2.80 0.60 -8.71
C ALA A 66 1.94 1.87 -8.72
N LEU A 67 0.90 1.93 -9.55
CA LEU A 67 -0.02 3.07 -9.61
C LEU A 67 -0.77 3.29 -8.29
N VAL A 68 -1.24 2.22 -7.64
CA VAL A 68 -1.89 2.28 -6.33
C VAL A 68 -0.93 2.83 -5.28
N LEU A 69 0.29 2.31 -5.22
CA LEU A 69 1.31 2.75 -4.26
C LEU A 69 1.69 4.22 -4.47
N LEU A 70 2.03 4.61 -5.69
CA LEU A 70 2.39 5.99 -6.02
C LEU A 70 1.26 6.97 -5.71
N ARG A 71 0.02 6.62 -6.07
CA ARG A 71 -1.14 7.45 -5.77
C ARG A 71 -1.38 7.60 -4.28
N SER A 72 -1.23 6.54 -3.52
CA SER A 72 -1.38 6.58 -2.07
C SER A 72 -0.33 7.43 -1.39
N MET A 73 0.93 7.30 -1.80
CA MET A 73 2.01 8.15 -1.30
C MET A 73 1.74 9.62 -1.63
N TYR A 74 1.29 9.91 -2.85
CA TYR A 74 0.91 11.26 -3.27
C TYR A 74 -0.25 11.84 -2.44
N VAL A 75 -1.32 11.07 -2.23
CA VAL A 75 -2.48 11.51 -1.42
C VAL A 75 -2.07 11.73 0.03
N MET A 76 -1.22 10.85 0.58
CA MET A 76 -0.69 11.01 1.92
C MET A 76 0.11 12.30 2.07
N GLU A 77 1.02 12.60 1.13
CA GLU A 77 1.81 13.84 1.14
C GLU A 77 0.92 15.08 1.01
N LEU A 78 -0.06 15.07 0.11
CA LEU A 78 -0.99 16.18 -0.09
C LEU A 78 -1.89 16.45 1.13
N ASN A 79 -2.27 15.42 1.88
CA ASN A 79 -3.15 15.59 3.02
C ASN A 79 -2.38 15.96 4.30
N ILE A 80 -1.21 15.37 4.49
CA ILE A 80 -0.46 15.49 5.74
C ILE A 80 0.39 16.76 5.79
N ARG A 81 1.13 17.09 4.73
CA ARG A 81 2.01 18.28 4.70
C ARG A 81 1.26 19.61 4.84
N PRO A 82 0.20 19.88 4.07
CA PRO A 82 -0.54 21.12 4.20
C PRO A 82 -1.19 21.26 5.57
N TYR A 83 -1.67 20.16 6.16
CA TYR A 83 -2.26 20.14 7.49
C TYR A 83 -1.27 20.63 8.55
N PHE A 84 -0.05 20.08 8.59
CA PHE A 84 0.97 20.49 9.53
C PHE A 84 1.47 21.91 9.27
N ARG A 85 1.63 22.31 8.00
CA ARG A 85 2.05 23.65 7.64
C ARG A 85 1.02 24.71 8.05
N LYS A 86 -0.24 24.50 7.75
CA LYS A 86 -1.32 25.42 8.12
C LYS A 86 -1.42 25.58 9.63
N ARG A 87 -1.33 24.47 10.35
CA ARG A 87 -1.31 24.49 11.81
C ARG A 87 -0.14 25.28 12.37
N HIS A 88 1.05 25.10 11.82
CA HIS A 88 2.24 25.86 12.23
C HIS A 88 2.10 27.37 11.91
N GLU A 89 1.59 27.72 10.74
CA GLU A 89 1.33 29.12 10.35
C GLU A 89 0.29 29.81 11.25
N ASP A 90 -0.78 29.09 11.63
CA ASP A 90 -1.82 29.62 12.51
C ASP A 90 -1.25 29.89 13.91
N HIS A 91 -0.35 29.03 14.42
CA HIS A 91 0.34 29.26 15.69
C HIS A 91 1.30 30.43 15.66
N LEU A 92 2.06 30.64 14.60
CA LEU A 92 2.93 31.80 14.45
C LEU A 92 2.15 33.11 14.50
N LYS A 93 0.95 33.17 13.90
CA LYS A 93 0.07 34.35 13.94
C LYS A 93 -0.43 34.66 15.36
N VAL A 94 -0.74 33.62 16.14
CA VAL A 94 -1.18 33.78 17.54
C VAL A 94 -0.02 34.21 18.44
N GLU A 95 1.19 33.72 18.19
CA GLU A 95 2.41 34.08 18.90
C GLU A 95 2.76 35.59 18.71
N ASP A 96 2.60 36.10 17.48
CA ASP A 96 2.87 37.48 17.10
C ASP A 96 1.87 38.48 17.74
N SER A 97 0.67 37.99 18.12
CA SER A 97 -0.35 38.82 18.80
C SER A 97 -0.09 39.09 20.29
N GLY A 98 1.02 38.64 20.86
CA GLY A 98 1.50 38.98 22.21
C GLY A 98 0.69 38.38 23.38
N SER A 99 -0.35 37.59 23.11
CA SER A 99 -1.25 36.99 24.12
C SER A 99 -0.90 35.55 24.52
N TYR A 100 0.26 35.06 24.14
CA TYR A 100 0.61 33.64 24.24
C TYR A 100 1.25 33.28 25.59
N ASN A 101 0.55 32.43 26.35
CA ASN A 101 0.99 31.98 27.67
C ASN A 101 2.10 30.89 27.53
N ILE A 102 3.09 30.87 28.41
CA ILE A 102 4.19 29.88 28.44
C ILE A 102 3.65 28.45 28.51
N ARG A 103 2.49 28.24 29.11
CA ARG A 103 1.83 26.93 29.20
C ARG A 103 1.33 26.43 27.83
N GLU A 104 0.71 27.31 27.07
CA GLU A 104 0.20 27.05 25.72
C GLU A 104 1.34 26.74 24.75
N ARG A 105 2.46 27.47 24.86
CA ARG A 105 3.67 27.22 24.06
C ARG A 105 4.25 25.81 24.29
N LYS A 106 4.30 25.36 25.55
CA LYS A 106 4.77 24.01 25.89
C LYS A 106 3.81 22.92 25.40
N GLU A 107 2.53 23.14 25.43
CA GLU A 107 1.51 22.20 24.95
C GLU A 107 1.56 22.07 23.44
N GLN A 108 1.72 23.17 22.73
CA GLN A 108 1.90 23.17 21.27
C GLN A 108 3.17 22.43 20.85
N GLN A 109 4.28 22.69 21.52
CA GLN A 109 5.54 22.00 21.22
C GLN A 109 5.42 20.47 21.39
N ARG A 110 4.64 20.02 22.40
CA ARG A 110 4.34 18.59 22.58
C ARG A 110 3.51 18.01 21.43
N ILE A 111 2.55 18.77 20.94
CA ILE A 111 1.69 18.38 19.82
C ILE A 111 2.53 18.28 18.55
N ASP A 112 3.37 19.26 18.24
CA ASP A 112 4.22 19.27 17.04
C ASP A 112 5.22 18.09 17.04
N VAL A 113 5.83 17.79 18.20
CA VAL A 113 6.70 16.61 18.34
C VAL A 113 5.92 15.31 18.12
N ARG A 114 4.71 15.19 18.69
CA ARG A 114 3.85 14.03 18.48
C ARG A 114 3.51 13.83 17.01
N ASP A 115 3.14 14.91 16.33
CA ASP A 115 2.72 14.88 14.93
C ASP A 115 3.91 14.50 14.02
N ALA A 116 5.10 15.02 14.28
CA ALA A 116 6.33 14.60 13.59
C ALA A 116 6.65 13.12 13.80
N ILE A 117 6.45 12.58 15.00
CA ILE A 117 6.63 11.16 15.29
C ILE A 117 5.61 10.30 14.53
N ILE A 118 4.36 10.74 14.43
CA ILE A 118 3.30 10.02 13.68
C ILE A 118 3.68 9.92 12.21
N VAL A 119 4.06 11.04 11.57
CA VAL A 119 4.49 11.06 10.16
C VAL A 119 5.67 10.14 9.94
N ARG A 120 6.69 10.24 10.80
CA ARG A 120 7.88 9.37 10.70
C ARG A 120 7.49 7.89 10.79
N ARG A 121 6.60 7.53 11.72
CA ARG A 121 6.12 6.13 11.84
C ARG A 121 5.38 5.66 10.60
N MET A 122 4.55 6.52 9.99
CA MET A 122 3.84 6.18 8.75
C MET A 122 4.83 5.91 7.61
N TRP A 123 5.83 6.77 7.42
CA TRP A 123 6.87 6.57 6.41
C TRP A 123 7.70 5.29 6.65
N VAL A 124 8.04 5.01 7.91
CA VAL A 124 8.73 3.76 8.27
C VAL A 124 7.86 2.55 7.95
N MET A 125 6.56 2.58 8.25
CA MET A 125 5.65 1.48 7.91
C MET A 125 5.55 1.26 6.39
N ILE A 126 5.50 2.33 5.59
CA ILE A 126 5.50 2.24 4.13
C ILE A 126 6.82 1.66 3.63
N ALA A 127 7.96 2.16 4.11
CA ALA A 127 9.27 1.67 3.72
C ALA A 127 9.47 0.18 4.08
N VAL A 128 9.07 -0.23 5.27
CA VAL A 128 9.13 -1.63 5.72
C VAL A 128 8.19 -2.49 4.87
N GLY A 129 6.94 -2.06 4.67
CA GLY A 129 5.97 -2.80 3.85
C GLY A 129 6.44 -2.99 2.42
N LEU A 130 6.99 -1.93 1.80
CA LEU A 130 7.54 -1.99 0.45
C LEU A 130 8.78 -2.89 0.38
N SER A 131 9.67 -2.84 1.37
CA SER A 131 10.85 -3.70 1.43
C SER A 131 10.48 -5.18 1.55
N ILE A 132 9.47 -5.50 2.36
CA ILE A 132 8.94 -6.85 2.50
C ILE A 132 8.31 -7.32 1.19
N PHE A 133 7.49 -6.49 0.55
CA PHE A 133 6.88 -6.80 -0.74
C PHE A 133 7.93 -7.07 -1.82
N LEU A 134 8.93 -6.20 -1.97
CA LEU A 134 10.02 -6.37 -2.94
C LEU A 134 10.89 -7.59 -2.62
N GLY A 135 11.14 -7.85 -1.33
CA GLY A 135 11.84 -9.06 -0.89
C GLY A 135 11.11 -10.33 -1.27
N GLY A 136 9.78 -10.37 -1.04
CA GLY A 136 8.93 -11.48 -1.47
C GLY A 136 8.93 -11.68 -2.98
N PHE A 137 8.86 -10.60 -3.75
CA PHE A 137 8.96 -10.64 -5.21
C PHE A 137 10.31 -11.19 -5.68
N GLY A 138 11.40 -10.80 -5.01
CA GLY A 138 12.73 -11.33 -5.27
C GLY A 138 12.82 -12.84 -5.01
N ILE A 139 12.28 -13.32 -3.88
CA ILE A 139 12.25 -14.74 -3.54
C ILE A 139 11.44 -15.53 -4.57
N TRP A 140 10.27 -15.02 -4.96
CA TRP A 140 9.43 -15.64 -5.99
C TRP A 140 10.13 -15.71 -7.35
N THR A 141 10.83 -14.64 -7.75
CA THR A 141 11.60 -14.61 -9.00
C THR A 141 12.73 -15.66 -8.96
N LEU A 142 13.44 -15.78 -7.84
CA LEU A 142 14.46 -16.80 -7.66
C LEU A 142 13.89 -18.23 -7.71
N ASP A 143 12.72 -18.44 -7.07
CA ASP A 143 12.04 -19.74 -7.12
C ASP A 143 11.67 -20.14 -8.56
N ASN A 144 11.19 -19.20 -9.36
CA ASN A 144 10.88 -19.44 -10.78
C ASN A 144 12.14 -19.71 -11.61
N MET A 145 13.22 -18.95 -11.41
CA MET A 145 14.47 -19.12 -12.16
C MET A 145 15.18 -20.44 -11.84
N TYR A 146 15.15 -20.86 -10.59
CA TYR A 146 15.85 -22.06 -10.11
C TYR A 146 14.92 -23.21 -9.73
N CYS A 147 13.70 -23.22 -10.24
CA CYS A 147 12.62 -24.15 -9.87
C CYS A 147 13.07 -25.63 -9.91
N SER A 148 13.81 -26.06 -10.93
CA SER A 148 14.29 -27.45 -11.05
C SER A 148 15.29 -27.83 -9.95
N LYS A 149 16.22 -26.94 -9.59
CA LYS A 149 17.22 -27.18 -8.54
C LYS A 149 16.57 -27.17 -7.16
N LEU A 150 15.71 -26.19 -6.90
CA LEU A 150 14.99 -26.07 -5.64
C LEU A 150 14.07 -27.27 -5.39
N ARG A 151 13.44 -27.78 -6.45
CA ARG A 151 12.62 -29.00 -6.37
C ARG A 151 13.47 -30.23 -5.99
N GLY A 152 14.68 -30.36 -6.56
CA GLY A 152 15.63 -31.40 -6.19
C GLY A 152 16.00 -31.31 -4.71
N TRP A 153 16.41 -30.17 -4.24
CA TRP A 153 16.75 -29.93 -2.82
C TRP A 153 15.60 -30.17 -1.87
N ARG A 154 14.37 -29.76 -2.22
CA ARG A 154 13.16 -30.08 -1.42
C ARG A 154 12.95 -31.58 -1.27
N HIS A 155 13.23 -32.34 -2.33
CA HIS A 155 13.10 -33.78 -2.31
C HIS A 155 14.16 -34.48 -1.46
N GLU A 156 15.40 -33.96 -1.49
CA GLU A 156 16.51 -34.46 -0.67
C GLU A 156 16.35 -34.15 0.82
N ILE A 157 15.91 -32.90 1.14
CA ILE A 157 15.77 -32.45 2.52
C ILE A 157 14.52 -33.05 3.19
N GLY A 158 13.46 -33.31 2.41
CA GLY A 158 12.21 -33.88 2.91
C GLY A 158 11.42 -32.96 3.83
N LEU A 159 10.28 -33.43 4.34
CA LEU A 159 9.43 -32.71 5.30
C LEU A 159 10.01 -32.86 6.72
N PRO A 160 9.89 -31.80 7.56
CA PRO A 160 9.17 -30.52 7.35
C PRO A 160 10.02 -29.41 6.68
N TRP A 161 11.32 -29.57 6.56
CA TRP A 161 12.24 -28.49 6.19
C TRP A 161 12.14 -28.10 4.71
N GLY A 162 11.70 -29.02 3.84
CA GLY A 162 11.45 -28.73 2.43
C GLY A 162 10.45 -27.58 2.20
N VAL A 163 9.51 -27.34 3.13
CA VAL A 163 8.54 -26.24 3.05
C VAL A 163 9.21 -24.87 3.11
N LEU A 164 10.34 -24.74 3.78
CA LEU A 164 11.09 -23.47 3.85
C LEU A 164 11.65 -23.05 2.48
N LEU A 165 11.81 -23.98 1.55
CA LEU A 165 12.26 -23.72 0.18
C LEU A 165 11.11 -23.42 -0.80
N GLU A 166 9.87 -23.29 -0.30
CA GLU A 166 8.69 -22.92 -1.08
C GLU A 166 8.66 -21.39 -1.28
N GLY A 167 9.41 -20.85 -2.24
CA GLY A 167 9.48 -19.43 -2.50
C GLY A 167 8.15 -18.80 -2.85
N HIS A 168 7.26 -19.54 -3.53
CA HIS A 168 5.91 -19.10 -3.84
C HIS A 168 5.05 -18.88 -2.59
N GLY A 169 5.14 -19.75 -1.60
CA GLY A 169 4.45 -19.57 -0.31
C GLY A 169 4.94 -18.33 0.45
N TRP A 170 6.25 -18.08 0.45
CA TRP A 170 6.82 -16.88 1.05
C TRP A 170 6.36 -15.61 0.36
N TRP A 171 6.23 -15.63 -0.97
CA TRP A 171 5.69 -14.51 -1.74
C TRP A 171 4.30 -14.11 -1.25
N HIS A 172 3.38 -15.06 -1.09
CA HIS A 172 2.02 -14.76 -0.62
C HIS A 172 2.02 -14.21 0.81
N LEU A 173 2.80 -14.79 1.70
CA LEU A 173 2.89 -14.34 3.08
C LEU A 173 3.44 -12.91 3.17
N MET A 174 4.51 -12.61 2.43
CA MET A 174 5.16 -11.30 2.43
C MET A 174 4.31 -10.24 1.75
N THR A 175 3.63 -10.58 0.67
CA THR A 175 2.68 -9.71 -0.03
C THR A 175 1.49 -9.36 0.87
N GLY A 176 0.89 -10.36 1.55
CA GLY A 176 -0.20 -10.16 2.49
C GLY A 176 0.20 -9.26 3.66
N TYR A 177 1.39 -9.49 4.23
CA TYR A 177 1.90 -8.66 5.32
C TYR A 177 2.23 -7.22 4.87
N GLY A 178 2.83 -7.06 3.68
CA GLY A 178 3.08 -5.75 3.08
C GLY A 178 1.78 -4.96 2.83
N ALA A 179 0.76 -5.63 2.28
CA ALA A 179 -0.56 -5.05 2.08
C ALA A 179 -1.22 -4.64 3.41
N TYR A 180 -1.10 -5.45 4.46
CA TYR A 180 -1.59 -5.11 5.80
C TYR A 180 -0.94 -3.83 6.34
N LEU A 181 0.38 -3.70 6.29
CA LEU A 181 1.09 -2.50 6.72
C LEU A 181 0.65 -1.27 5.94
N TYR A 182 0.43 -1.42 4.64
CA TYR A 182 -0.07 -0.37 3.77
C TYR A 182 -1.49 0.08 4.18
N ILE A 183 -2.42 -0.85 4.38
CA ILE A 183 -3.80 -0.54 4.79
C ILE A 183 -3.83 0.17 6.13
N VAL A 184 -3.07 -0.31 7.12
CA VAL A 184 -2.97 0.32 8.45
C VAL A 184 -2.42 1.74 8.35
N SER A 185 -1.41 1.97 7.51
CA SER A 185 -0.85 3.31 7.26
C SER A 185 -1.88 4.24 6.62
N ALA A 186 -2.58 3.78 5.57
CA ALA A 186 -3.61 4.55 4.87
C ALA A 186 -4.80 4.89 5.78
N THR A 187 -5.29 3.94 6.57
CA THR A 187 -6.38 4.15 7.52
C THR A 187 -6.02 5.19 8.58
N ARG A 188 -4.80 5.14 9.13
CA ARG A 188 -4.32 6.15 10.07
C ARG A 188 -4.28 7.55 9.45
N SER A 189 -3.84 7.67 8.20
CA SER A 189 -3.85 8.94 7.46
C SER A 189 -5.25 9.54 7.35
N ILE A 190 -6.24 8.71 7.01
CA ILE A 190 -7.64 9.12 6.89
C ILE A 190 -8.22 9.54 8.24
N LEU A 191 -7.98 8.77 9.31
CA LEU A 191 -8.47 9.09 10.65
C LEU A 191 -7.88 10.39 11.20
N LEU A 192 -6.62 10.67 10.94
CA LEU A 192 -5.98 11.93 11.33
C LEU A 192 -6.61 13.12 10.60
N SER A 193 -6.94 12.99 9.31
CA SER A 193 -7.60 14.04 8.55
C SER A 193 -9.08 14.22 8.94
N ALA A 194 -9.79 13.15 9.32
CA ALA A 194 -11.20 13.19 9.73
C ALA A 194 -11.42 13.69 11.16
N GLY A 195 -10.50 13.38 12.08
CA GLY A 195 -10.60 13.80 13.48
C GLY A 195 -10.49 15.31 13.70
N ASP A 196 -10.07 16.06 12.70
CA ASP A 196 -9.99 17.52 12.73
C ASP A 196 -11.27 18.21 12.21
N LEU A 197 -12.11 17.50 11.47
CA LEU A 197 -13.42 17.99 11.00
C LEU A 197 -14.49 17.96 12.12
N SER A 198 -14.20 17.31 13.25
CA SER A 198 -15.12 17.15 14.40
C SER A 198 -14.78 18.04 15.60
N ARG A 199 -13.79 18.92 15.49
CA ARG A 199 -13.40 19.95 16.48
C ARG A 199 -13.51 21.35 15.90
#